data_10eaa33c8792fad23b5c22c340467a0a
#
_entry.id   10eaa33c8792fad23b5c22c340467a0a
#
_cell.length_a   1.000
_cell.length_b   1.000
_cell.length_c   1.000
_cell.angle_alpha   90.00
_cell.angle_beta   90.00
_cell.angle_gamma   90.00
#
_symmetry.space_group_name_H-M   'P 1'
#
loop_
_entity.id
_entity.type
_entity.pdbx_description
1 polymer ?
#
loop_
_entity_poly.entity_id
_entity_poly.type
_entity_poly.pdbx_seq_one_letter_code
_entity_poly.pdbx_strand_id
1 'polypeptide(L)'
;DTIQKHGYITNLITDDAIDWIENKRNPEKPFCLLIHHKAIHRNWLADTCNLALYEDKTFPLPDNFFDDYEGRPAAAAQEMSIMKDMDMIYDLKMLRPDKKTRLKSLYEKYIGRMDEAQRAAWDKFYTPIIDDFYKQNLQGKELANWKFQRYMRDYMKTVKSLDDNVGRVLDYLKEKGLLDNTLVVYTSDQGFYMGEHGWFDKRFMYEESMRTPLIMRLPKGFDRRGDITEMVQNIDYAPTFLELAGAEIPSDIQGV
;
A
#
# COMPACT_ATOMS: atom_id res chain seq x y z
N ASP A 1 6.56 -24.30 6.33
CA ASP A 1 6.87 -24.02 7.74
C ASP A 1 6.49 -22.58 8.07
N THR A 2 6.05 -22.35 9.32
CA THR A 2 5.75 -21.00 9.82
C THR A 2 6.98 -20.47 10.55
N ILE A 3 7.48 -19.32 10.14
CA ILE A 3 8.60 -18.63 10.82
C ILE A 3 8.04 -17.43 11.54
N GLN A 4 8.34 -17.31 12.83
CA GLN A 4 7.99 -16.14 13.63
C GLN A 4 9.16 -15.15 13.62
N LYS A 5 8.88 -13.89 13.25
CA LYS A 5 9.86 -12.79 13.23
C LYS A 5 9.32 -11.59 14.00
N HIS A 6 10.23 -10.79 14.54
CA HIS A 6 9.91 -9.53 15.23
C HIS A 6 10.28 -8.34 14.35
N GLY A 7 9.41 -7.34 14.27
CA GLY A 7 9.62 -6.13 13.50
C GLY A 7 8.41 -5.72 12.66
N TYR A 8 8.57 -4.66 11.89
CA TYR A 8 7.55 -4.19 10.97
C TYR A 8 7.57 -5.03 9.69
N ILE A 9 6.40 -5.51 9.27
CA ILE A 9 6.30 -6.52 8.20
C ILE A 9 6.94 -6.09 6.86
N THR A 10 6.84 -4.80 6.50
CA THR A 10 7.44 -4.28 5.25
C THR A 10 8.97 -4.39 5.30
N ASN A 11 9.58 -4.06 6.45
CA ASN A 11 11.02 -4.20 6.66
C ASN A 11 11.44 -5.68 6.59
N LEU A 12 10.69 -6.57 7.26
CA LEU A 12 10.99 -8.00 7.29
C LEU A 12 10.93 -8.66 5.92
N ILE A 13 9.97 -8.28 5.07
CA ILE A 13 9.88 -8.77 3.68
C ILE A 13 11.10 -8.32 2.88
N THR A 14 11.53 -7.09 3.05
CA THR A 14 12.74 -6.57 2.38
C THR A 14 14.00 -7.25 2.89
N ASP A 15 14.12 -7.47 4.21
CA ASP A 15 15.25 -8.19 4.79
C ASP A 15 15.35 -9.62 4.24
N ASP A 16 14.21 -10.30 4.10
CA ASP A 16 14.15 -11.65 3.51
C ASP A 16 14.52 -11.67 2.03
N ALA A 17 14.12 -10.63 1.28
CA ALA A 17 14.45 -10.49 -0.13
C ALA A 17 15.96 -10.26 -0.32
N ILE A 18 16.56 -9.38 0.47
CA ILE A 18 18.01 -9.10 0.44
C ILE A 18 18.79 -10.34 0.88
N ASP A 19 18.40 -10.99 1.98
CA ASP A 19 19.03 -12.23 2.45
C ASP A 19 18.96 -13.34 1.39
N TRP A 20 17.85 -13.45 0.66
CA TRP A 20 17.74 -14.42 -0.41
C TRP A 20 18.72 -14.15 -1.55
N ILE A 21 18.86 -12.88 -1.98
CA ILE A 21 19.82 -12.50 -3.02
C ILE A 21 21.25 -12.76 -2.54
N GLU A 22 21.56 -12.42 -1.28
CA GLU A 22 22.92 -12.53 -0.72
C GLU A 22 23.34 -13.98 -0.50
N ASN A 23 22.48 -14.78 0.15
CA ASN A 23 22.88 -16.03 0.78
C ASN A 23 22.23 -17.28 0.20
N LYS A 24 21.15 -17.15 -0.59
CA LYS A 24 20.36 -18.34 -0.96
C LYS A 24 20.27 -18.58 -2.46
N ARG A 25 20.38 -17.55 -3.31
CA ARG A 25 20.39 -17.75 -4.76
C ARG A 25 21.68 -18.40 -5.23
N ASN A 26 21.62 -19.08 -6.36
CA ASN A 26 22.85 -19.49 -7.05
C ASN A 26 23.41 -18.29 -7.83
N PRO A 27 24.63 -17.79 -7.51
CA PRO A 27 25.22 -16.62 -8.17
C PRO A 27 25.51 -16.83 -9.65
N GLU A 28 25.71 -18.08 -10.08
CA GLU A 28 25.99 -18.46 -11.47
C GLU A 28 24.73 -18.54 -12.36
N LYS A 29 23.56 -18.34 -11.78
CA LYS A 29 22.28 -18.41 -12.52
C LYS A 29 21.56 -17.05 -12.48
N PRO A 30 20.83 -16.71 -13.57
CA PRO A 30 19.90 -15.60 -13.52
C PRO A 30 18.81 -15.86 -12.46
N PHE A 31 18.19 -14.81 -11.97
CA PHE A 31 17.11 -14.91 -10.99
C PHE A 31 15.89 -14.08 -11.40
N CYS A 32 14.73 -14.52 -10.93
CA CYS A 32 13.51 -13.75 -10.92
C CYS A 32 13.01 -13.70 -9.47
N LEU A 33 12.81 -12.52 -8.91
CA LEU A 33 12.39 -12.32 -7.53
C LEU A 33 11.19 -11.38 -7.47
N LEU A 34 10.09 -11.87 -6.91
CA LEU A 34 8.89 -11.08 -6.66
C LEU A 34 8.83 -10.71 -5.18
N ILE A 35 8.87 -9.42 -4.88
CA ILE A 35 8.84 -8.90 -3.51
C ILE A 35 7.44 -8.33 -3.26
N HIS A 36 6.58 -9.12 -2.63
CA HIS A 36 5.19 -8.77 -2.40
C HIS A 36 5.02 -8.14 -1.00
N HIS A 37 5.12 -6.83 -0.92
CA HIS A 37 4.84 -6.10 0.31
C HIS A 37 3.35 -6.08 0.62
N LYS A 38 2.98 -6.20 1.90
CA LYS A 38 1.60 -6.03 2.36
C LYS A 38 1.17 -4.56 2.36
N ALA A 39 2.09 -3.64 2.66
CA ALA A 39 1.85 -2.21 2.49
C ALA A 39 1.63 -1.95 0.98
N ILE A 40 0.71 -1.16 0.68
CA ILE A 40 -0.15 -0.19 1.35
C ILE A 40 -1.60 -0.67 1.52
N HIS A 41 -1.82 -1.97 1.62
CA HIS A 41 -3.15 -2.55 1.80
C HIS A 41 -3.77 -2.15 3.15
N ARG A 42 -5.12 -2.04 3.19
CA ARG A 42 -5.95 -1.90 4.40
C ARG A 42 -5.55 -2.95 5.47
N ASN A 43 -5.46 -2.67 6.72
CA ASN A 43 -5.62 -1.38 7.39
C ASN A 43 -4.22 -0.73 7.58
N TRP A 44 -4.06 0.49 7.34
CA TRP A 44 -2.79 1.23 7.25
C TRP A 44 -2.13 1.37 8.64
N LEU A 45 -1.51 0.30 9.12
CA LEU A 45 -0.70 0.30 10.34
C LEU A 45 0.72 0.75 9.99
N ALA A 46 1.07 1.94 10.41
CA ALA A 46 2.39 2.51 10.16
C ALA A 46 3.46 1.84 11.01
N ASP A 47 4.70 1.83 10.52
CA ASP A 47 5.86 1.56 11.37
C ASP A 47 5.93 2.60 12.50
N THR A 48 6.34 2.17 13.69
CA THR A 48 6.39 3.03 14.89
C THR A 48 7.33 4.22 14.73
N CYS A 49 8.38 4.11 13.94
CA CYS A 49 9.27 5.22 13.60
C CYS A 49 8.60 6.29 12.71
N ASN A 50 7.54 5.95 12.00
CA ASN A 50 6.83 6.83 11.06
C ASN A 50 5.54 7.43 11.64
N LEU A 51 5.17 7.13 12.89
CA LEU A 51 3.88 7.54 13.48
C LEU A 51 3.65 9.07 13.44
N ALA A 52 4.69 9.87 13.65
CA ALA A 52 4.57 11.32 13.69
C ALA A 52 4.59 12.00 12.31
N LEU A 53 4.88 11.27 11.23
CA LEU A 53 4.94 11.84 9.89
C LEU A 53 3.55 12.34 9.44
N TYR A 54 3.54 13.44 8.71
CA TYR A 54 2.37 14.04 8.07
C TYR A 54 1.25 14.51 9.03
N GLU A 55 1.48 14.57 10.32
CA GLU A 55 0.46 15.06 11.28
C GLU A 55 0.18 16.56 11.10
N ASP A 56 1.15 17.33 10.65
CA ASP A 56 1.06 18.74 10.29
C ASP A 56 0.47 18.99 8.89
N LYS A 57 0.25 17.95 8.10
CA LYS A 57 -0.25 18.09 6.73
C LYS A 57 -1.76 18.04 6.66
N THR A 58 -2.30 18.90 5.80
CA THR A 58 -3.70 18.86 5.36
C THR A 58 -3.71 18.42 3.90
N PHE A 59 -4.43 17.37 3.61
CA PHE A 59 -4.61 16.84 2.27
C PHE A 59 -5.83 17.50 1.62
N PRO A 60 -5.73 17.96 0.36
CA PRO A 60 -6.90 18.48 -0.35
C PRO A 60 -7.92 17.36 -0.54
N LEU A 61 -9.20 17.70 -0.37
CA LEU A 61 -10.28 16.80 -0.76
C LEU A 61 -10.32 16.73 -2.29
N PRO A 62 -10.52 15.55 -2.89
CA PRO A 62 -10.86 15.45 -4.30
C PRO A 62 -12.11 16.26 -4.64
N ASP A 63 -12.18 16.83 -5.84
CA ASP A 63 -13.31 17.68 -6.27
C ASP A 63 -14.65 16.93 -6.18
N ASN A 64 -14.63 15.62 -6.42
CA ASN A 64 -15.80 14.73 -6.34
C ASN A 64 -15.93 14.00 -5.00
N PHE A 65 -15.28 14.47 -3.91
CA PHE A 65 -15.34 13.81 -2.60
C PHE A 65 -16.78 13.70 -2.04
N PHE A 66 -17.64 14.66 -2.33
CA PHE A 66 -19.05 14.67 -1.94
C PHE A 66 -19.96 14.35 -3.14
N ASP A 67 -19.61 13.31 -3.89
CA ASP A 67 -20.39 12.82 -5.02
C ASP A 67 -21.77 12.33 -4.57
N ASP A 68 -22.82 12.73 -5.27
CA ASP A 68 -24.21 12.34 -5.02
C ASP A 68 -24.63 11.07 -5.78
N TYR A 69 -23.79 10.62 -6.71
CA TYR A 69 -23.99 9.48 -7.60
C TYR A 69 -25.23 9.57 -8.48
N GLU A 70 -25.71 10.79 -8.80
CA GLU A 70 -26.89 10.99 -9.62
C GLU A 70 -26.79 10.20 -10.95
N GLY A 71 -27.85 9.47 -11.28
CA GLY A 71 -27.89 8.61 -12.49
C GLY A 71 -27.01 7.34 -12.43
N ARG A 72 -26.30 7.07 -11.31
CA ARG A 72 -25.36 5.95 -11.17
C ARG A 72 -25.71 5.01 -10.00
N PRO A 73 -26.82 4.24 -10.10
CA PRO A 73 -27.32 3.44 -8.96
C PRO A 73 -26.32 2.35 -8.51
N ALA A 74 -25.52 1.79 -9.41
CA ALA A 74 -24.49 0.81 -9.07
C ALA A 74 -23.35 1.45 -8.24
N ALA A 75 -22.98 2.69 -8.54
CA ALA A 75 -22.01 3.45 -7.74
C ALA A 75 -22.58 3.81 -6.37
N ALA A 76 -23.83 4.28 -6.32
CA ALA A 76 -24.52 4.63 -5.06
C ALA A 76 -24.67 3.43 -4.10
N ALA A 77 -24.69 2.21 -4.63
CA ALA A 77 -24.83 0.97 -3.85
C ALA A 77 -23.50 0.45 -3.27
N GLN A 78 -22.36 1.11 -3.56
CA GLN A 78 -21.05 0.64 -3.07
C GLN A 78 -20.86 0.91 -1.57
N GLU A 79 -20.32 -0.10 -0.86
CA GLU A 79 -19.98 -0.02 0.56
C GLU A 79 -18.51 0.38 0.74
N MET A 80 -18.14 1.53 0.17
CA MET A 80 -16.76 2.07 0.19
C MET A 80 -16.71 3.53 0.68
N SER A 81 -17.79 4.04 1.22
CA SER A 81 -17.86 5.44 1.64
C SER A 81 -16.95 5.71 2.84
N ILE A 82 -16.06 6.69 2.73
CA ILE A 82 -15.26 7.19 3.86
C ILE A 82 -16.18 7.65 4.99
N MET A 83 -17.28 8.30 4.65
CA MET A 83 -18.23 8.78 5.64
C MET A 83 -18.98 7.66 6.35
N LYS A 84 -19.51 6.66 5.60
CA LYS A 84 -20.43 5.64 6.12
C LYS A 84 -19.73 4.33 6.49
N ASP A 85 -18.82 3.86 5.63
CA ASP A 85 -18.34 2.47 5.66
C ASP A 85 -16.93 2.32 6.24
N MET A 86 -16.14 3.42 6.27
CA MET A 86 -14.82 3.39 6.87
C MET A 86 -14.94 3.20 8.39
N ASP A 87 -14.37 2.09 8.88
CA ASP A 87 -14.48 1.67 10.28
C ASP A 87 -13.62 2.55 11.19
N MET A 88 -14.24 3.11 12.23
CA MET A 88 -13.57 4.05 13.14
C MET A 88 -12.44 3.41 13.92
N ILE A 89 -12.52 2.12 14.25
CA ILE A 89 -11.51 1.41 15.03
C ILE A 89 -10.47 0.76 14.11
N TYR A 90 -10.92 -0.05 13.17
CA TYR A 90 -10.03 -0.83 12.30
C TYR A 90 -9.25 0.04 11.32
N ASP A 91 -9.93 0.99 10.67
CA ASP A 91 -9.31 1.86 9.67
C ASP A 91 -8.66 3.09 10.28
N LEU A 92 -9.34 3.73 11.24
CA LEU A 92 -8.94 5.04 11.78
C LEU A 92 -8.32 4.97 13.19
N LYS A 93 -8.22 3.77 13.80
CA LYS A 93 -7.55 3.51 15.09
C LYS A 93 -8.21 4.19 16.31
N MET A 94 -9.45 4.65 16.18
CA MET A 94 -10.19 5.35 17.24
C MET A 94 -10.76 4.38 18.28
N LEU A 95 -9.91 3.51 18.84
CA LEU A 95 -10.27 2.49 19.81
C LEU A 95 -10.56 3.09 21.18
N ARG A 96 -11.79 2.89 21.68
CA ARG A 96 -12.11 3.10 23.11
C ARG A 96 -12.82 1.87 23.67
N PRO A 97 -12.73 1.60 25.00
CA PRO A 97 -13.34 0.42 25.60
C PRO A 97 -14.86 0.37 25.41
N ASP A 98 -15.53 1.53 25.48
CA ASP A 98 -16.98 1.70 25.34
C ASP A 98 -17.48 1.62 23.88
N LYS A 99 -16.58 1.71 22.89
CA LYS A 99 -16.93 1.70 21.47
C LYS A 99 -16.85 0.31 20.88
N LYS A 100 -17.81 0.01 20.01
CA LYS A 100 -17.89 -1.28 19.29
C LYS A 100 -18.07 -1.00 17.80
N THR A 101 -17.34 -1.73 16.97
CA THR A 101 -17.53 -1.78 15.53
C THR A 101 -17.44 -3.23 15.07
N ARG A 102 -17.87 -3.48 13.84
CA ARG A 102 -17.81 -4.83 13.24
C ARG A 102 -16.37 -5.39 13.22
N LEU A 103 -15.37 -4.53 13.07
CA LEU A 103 -13.98 -4.93 12.89
C LEU A 103 -13.11 -4.73 14.13
N LYS A 104 -13.70 -4.37 15.28
CA LYS A 104 -12.94 -4.13 16.53
C LYS A 104 -12.06 -5.30 16.92
N SER A 105 -12.61 -6.52 16.96
CA SER A 105 -11.85 -7.71 17.35
C SER A 105 -10.69 -8.03 16.39
N LEU A 106 -10.87 -7.72 15.11
CA LEU A 106 -9.80 -7.88 14.13
C LEU A 106 -8.69 -6.86 14.37
N TYR A 107 -9.04 -5.62 14.66
CA TYR A 107 -8.05 -4.59 15.03
C TYR A 107 -7.27 -4.97 16.28
N GLU A 108 -7.97 -5.39 17.34
CA GLU A 108 -7.35 -5.84 18.60
C GLU A 108 -6.37 -7.01 18.37
N LYS A 109 -6.72 -7.93 17.46
CA LYS A 109 -5.81 -9.03 17.05
C LYS A 109 -4.55 -8.51 16.36
N TYR A 110 -4.64 -7.45 15.54
CA TYR A 110 -3.46 -6.87 14.89
C TYR A 110 -2.55 -6.15 15.87
N ILE A 111 -3.11 -5.26 16.69
CA ILE A 111 -2.30 -4.52 17.69
C ILE A 111 -1.77 -5.42 18.82
N GLY A 112 -2.45 -6.54 19.09
CA GLY A 112 -1.99 -7.55 20.03
C GLY A 112 -0.75 -8.34 19.59
N ARG A 113 -0.30 -8.16 18.33
CA ARG A 113 0.98 -8.71 17.84
C ARG A 113 2.17 -7.77 18.07
N MET A 114 1.92 -6.54 18.45
CA MET A 114 2.96 -5.58 18.77
C MET A 114 3.71 -6.04 20.01
N ASP A 115 5.03 -5.92 19.99
CA ASP A 115 5.82 -6.05 21.19
C ASP A 115 5.59 -4.85 22.15
N GLU A 116 6.16 -4.91 23.34
CA GLU A 116 5.95 -3.89 24.39
C GLU A 116 6.39 -2.49 23.93
N ALA A 117 7.52 -2.38 23.24
CA ALA A 117 8.04 -1.11 22.76
C ALA A 117 7.18 -0.53 21.63
N GLN A 118 6.77 -1.36 20.67
CA GLN A 118 5.86 -0.98 19.61
C GLN A 118 4.51 -0.53 20.19
N ARG A 119 3.98 -1.26 21.16
CA ARG A 119 2.71 -0.94 21.80
C ARG A 119 2.79 0.37 22.59
N ALA A 120 3.85 0.60 23.33
CA ALA A 120 4.06 1.84 24.06
C ALA A 120 4.15 3.07 23.14
N ALA A 121 4.89 2.94 22.02
CA ALA A 121 4.98 3.99 21.00
C ALA A 121 3.62 4.26 20.35
N TRP A 122 2.87 3.22 20.02
CA TRP A 122 1.54 3.28 19.45
C TRP A 122 0.55 4.00 20.36
N ASP A 123 0.46 3.57 21.61
CA ASP A 123 -0.47 4.14 22.60
C ASP A 123 -0.11 5.59 22.90
N LYS A 124 1.18 5.93 23.05
CA LYS A 124 1.64 7.31 23.23
C LYS A 124 1.21 8.22 22.10
N PHE A 125 1.24 7.71 20.87
CA PHE A 125 0.87 8.48 19.67
C PHE A 125 -0.64 8.61 19.51
N TYR A 126 -1.39 7.51 19.57
CA TYR A 126 -2.82 7.52 19.24
C TYR A 126 -3.73 8.00 20.38
N THR A 127 -3.35 7.81 21.66
CA THR A 127 -4.20 8.20 22.79
C THR A 127 -4.64 9.67 22.74
N PRO A 128 -3.74 10.65 22.56
CA PRO A 128 -4.16 12.06 22.50
C PRO A 128 -5.07 12.36 21.27
N ILE A 129 -4.84 11.69 20.15
CA ILE A 129 -5.66 11.84 18.93
C ILE A 129 -7.07 11.29 19.18
N ILE A 130 -7.17 10.13 19.83
CA ILE A 130 -8.44 9.49 20.20
C ILE A 130 -9.22 10.41 21.15
N ASP A 131 -8.57 10.91 22.18
CA ASP A 131 -9.21 11.78 23.18
C ASP A 131 -9.72 13.08 22.55
N ASP A 132 -8.92 13.70 21.68
CA ASP A 132 -9.30 14.91 20.98
C ASP A 132 -10.48 14.68 20.02
N PHE A 133 -10.42 13.61 19.21
CA PHE A 133 -11.51 13.24 18.31
C PHE A 133 -12.86 13.10 19.03
N TYR A 134 -12.91 12.38 20.13
CA TYR A 134 -14.16 12.17 20.87
C TYR A 134 -14.67 13.41 21.60
N LYS A 135 -13.79 14.38 21.91
CA LYS A 135 -14.18 15.67 22.45
C LYS A 135 -14.84 16.58 21.41
N GLN A 136 -14.37 16.51 20.15
CA GLN A 136 -14.88 17.36 19.08
C GLN A 136 -16.32 17.06 18.68
N ASN A 137 -16.80 15.82 18.88
CA ASN A 137 -18.16 15.36 18.53
C ASN A 137 -18.57 15.72 17.10
N LEU A 138 -17.68 15.53 16.13
CA LEU A 138 -17.87 15.90 14.72
C LEU A 138 -19.02 15.15 14.07
N GLN A 139 -19.73 15.81 13.15
CA GLN A 139 -20.85 15.27 12.41
C GLN A 139 -20.81 15.66 10.92
N GLY A 140 -21.55 14.94 10.08
CA GLY A 140 -21.77 15.30 8.68
C GLY A 140 -20.46 15.49 7.90
N LYS A 141 -20.34 16.60 7.16
CA LYS A 141 -19.18 16.91 6.32
C LYS A 141 -17.89 17.11 7.12
N GLU A 142 -17.97 17.63 8.34
CA GLU A 142 -16.80 17.81 9.21
C GLU A 142 -16.23 16.46 9.63
N LEU A 143 -17.08 15.51 10.01
CA LEU A 143 -16.67 14.14 10.31
C LEU A 143 -16.07 13.44 9.07
N ALA A 144 -16.69 13.61 7.90
CA ALA A 144 -16.17 13.03 6.66
C ALA A 144 -14.78 13.57 6.32
N ASN A 145 -14.57 14.88 6.44
CA ASN A 145 -13.26 15.50 6.25
C ASN A 145 -12.24 14.99 7.28
N TRP A 146 -12.60 14.93 8.57
CA TRP A 146 -11.72 14.40 9.60
C TRP A 146 -11.28 12.95 9.32
N LYS A 147 -12.24 12.09 8.93
CA LYS A 147 -11.96 10.71 8.54
C LYS A 147 -10.97 10.64 7.37
N PHE A 148 -11.21 11.47 6.33
CA PHE A 148 -10.32 11.55 5.18
C PHE A 148 -8.90 11.99 5.58
N GLN A 149 -8.76 13.04 6.38
CA GLN A 149 -7.45 13.52 6.84
C GLN A 149 -6.71 12.44 7.64
N ARG A 150 -7.39 11.74 8.55
CA ARG A 150 -6.77 10.64 9.33
C ARG A 150 -6.37 9.48 8.44
N TYR A 151 -7.24 9.09 7.52
CA TYR A 151 -6.96 8.06 6.52
C TYR A 151 -5.73 8.41 5.69
N MET A 152 -5.68 9.59 5.11
CA MET A 152 -4.57 10.03 4.26
C MET A 152 -3.24 10.06 5.01
N ARG A 153 -3.22 10.57 6.25
CA ARG A 153 -2.01 10.57 7.06
C ARG A 153 -1.49 9.17 7.33
N ASP A 154 -2.36 8.25 7.73
CA ASP A 154 -1.97 6.87 8.02
C ASP A 154 -1.57 6.11 6.75
N TYR A 155 -2.28 6.34 5.62
CA TYR A 155 -1.90 5.80 4.32
C TYR A 155 -0.49 6.24 3.92
N MET A 156 -0.21 7.54 3.94
CA MET A 156 1.09 8.10 3.55
C MET A 156 2.25 7.63 4.44
N LYS A 157 2.02 7.33 5.70
CA LYS A 157 3.03 6.70 6.57
C LYS A 157 3.41 5.29 6.11
N THR A 158 2.43 4.53 5.61
CA THR A 158 2.71 3.21 5.05
C THR A 158 3.40 3.30 3.69
N VAL A 159 3.04 4.29 2.87
CA VAL A 159 3.75 4.61 1.62
C VAL A 159 5.21 4.94 1.88
N LYS A 160 5.49 5.79 2.90
CA LYS A 160 6.88 6.11 3.28
C LYS A 160 7.69 4.87 3.64
N SER A 161 7.10 3.97 4.42
CA SER A 161 7.77 2.70 4.76
C SER A 161 8.02 1.82 3.53
N LEU A 162 7.10 1.80 2.58
CA LEU A 162 7.28 1.06 1.32
C LEU A 162 8.38 1.67 0.47
N ASP A 163 8.37 3.00 0.29
CA ASP A 163 9.36 3.73 -0.49
C ASP A 163 10.78 3.52 0.04
N ASP A 164 10.97 3.64 1.36
CA ASP A 164 12.26 3.34 2.01
C ASP A 164 12.74 1.91 1.72
N ASN A 165 11.85 0.95 1.75
CA ASN A 165 12.18 -0.44 1.52
C ASN A 165 12.47 -0.76 0.05
N VAL A 166 11.80 -0.11 -0.89
CA VAL A 166 12.17 -0.15 -2.32
C VAL A 166 13.57 0.45 -2.50
N GLY A 167 13.83 1.60 -1.89
CA GLY A 167 15.17 2.22 -1.87
C GLY A 167 16.25 1.26 -1.38
N ARG A 168 16.03 0.58 -0.25
CA ARG A 168 16.98 -0.42 0.29
C ARG A 168 17.32 -1.53 -0.70
N VAL A 169 16.33 -2.05 -1.43
CA VAL A 169 16.57 -3.08 -2.46
C VAL A 169 17.41 -2.52 -3.61
N LEU A 170 17.09 -1.31 -4.08
CA LEU A 170 17.82 -0.66 -5.17
C LEU A 170 19.26 -0.35 -4.79
N ASP A 171 19.49 0.17 -3.59
CA ASP A 171 20.81 0.46 -3.06
C ASP A 171 21.63 -0.83 -2.93
N TYR A 172 21.04 -1.90 -2.41
CA TYR A 172 21.68 -3.20 -2.31
C TYR A 172 22.09 -3.74 -3.69
N LEU A 173 21.20 -3.71 -4.68
CA LEU A 173 21.51 -4.15 -6.04
C LEU A 173 22.64 -3.33 -6.66
N LYS A 174 22.67 -2.03 -6.39
CA LYS A 174 23.74 -1.11 -6.85
C LYS A 174 25.08 -1.43 -6.19
N GLU A 175 25.11 -1.58 -4.87
CA GLU A 175 26.31 -1.92 -4.10
C GLU A 175 26.94 -3.24 -4.52
N LYS A 176 26.11 -4.20 -4.86
CA LYS A 176 26.55 -5.53 -5.34
C LYS A 176 26.88 -5.57 -6.85
N GLY A 177 26.75 -4.45 -7.55
CA GLY A 177 26.97 -4.40 -9.00
C GLY A 177 25.96 -5.16 -9.84
N LEU A 178 24.80 -5.50 -9.26
CA LEU A 178 23.74 -6.28 -9.93
C LEU A 178 22.76 -5.37 -10.69
N LEU A 179 22.62 -4.12 -10.28
CA LEU A 179 21.58 -3.21 -10.78
C LEU A 179 21.66 -2.96 -12.28
N ASP A 180 22.87 -2.93 -12.86
CA ASP A 180 23.06 -2.67 -14.29
C ASP A 180 22.65 -3.85 -15.19
N ASN A 181 22.56 -5.05 -14.63
CA ASN A 181 22.10 -6.26 -15.33
C ASN A 181 20.77 -6.79 -14.77
N THR A 182 19.97 -5.92 -14.18
CA THR A 182 18.68 -6.31 -13.58
C THR A 182 17.57 -5.43 -14.14
N LEU A 183 16.52 -6.05 -14.69
CA LEU A 183 15.23 -5.39 -14.90
C LEU A 183 14.57 -5.20 -13.54
N VAL A 184 14.29 -3.96 -13.17
CA VAL A 184 13.53 -3.65 -11.96
C VAL A 184 12.14 -3.16 -12.37
N VAL A 185 11.10 -3.77 -11.82
CA VAL A 185 9.70 -3.40 -12.07
C VAL A 185 9.04 -3.05 -10.76
N TYR A 186 8.44 -1.86 -10.70
CA TYR A 186 7.53 -1.47 -9.64
C TYR A 186 6.12 -1.36 -10.19
N THR A 187 5.20 -2.12 -9.61
CA THR A 187 3.81 -2.15 -10.03
C THR A 187 2.88 -2.55 -8.88
N SER A 188 1.59 -2.55 -9.13
CA SER A 188 0.54 -3.04 -8.23
C SER A 188 -0.41 -3.95 -9.01
N ASP A 189 -1.16 -4.80 -8.29
CA ASP A 189 -2.23 -5.64 -8.84
C ASP A 189 -3.47 -4.82 -9.21
N GLN A 190 -3.64 -3.63 -8.63
CA GLN A 190 -4.79 -2.75 -8.83
C GLN A 190 -4.50 -1.31 -8.37
N GLY A 191 -5.38 -0.37 -8.79
CA GLY A 191 -5.43 0.98 -8.25
C GLY A 191 -6.13 1.06 -6.87
N PHE A 192 -6.44 2.29 -6.43
CA PHE A 192 -7.03 2.51 -5.12
C PHE A 192 -7.70 3.88 -5.03
N TYR A 193 -8.89 3.96 -4.41
CA TYR A 193 -9.58 5.23 -4.15
C TYR A 193 -8.97 5.93 -2.94
N MET A 194 -8.58 7.17 -3.13
CA MET A 194 -8.01 8.02 -2.09
C MET A 194 -8.90 9.24 -1.80
N GLY A 195 -10.21 9.01 -1.79
CA GLY A 195 -11.21 10.03 -1.53
C GLY A 195 -12.05 10.39 -2.75
N GLU A 196 -11.63 10.01 -3.96
CA GLU A 196 -12.44 10.21 -5.16
C GLU A 196 -13.80 9.52 -4.98
N HIS A 197 -14.86 10.20 -5.39
CA HIS A 197 -16.26 9.79 -5.16
C HIS A 197 -16.64 9.59 -3.68
N GLY A 198 -15.86 10.15 -2.75
CA GLY A 198 -16.02 9.92 -1.31
C GLY A 198 -15.65 8.50 -0.85
N TRP A 199 -14.92 7.76 -1.67
CA TRP A 199 -14.60 6.35 -1.45
C TRP A 199 -13.17 6.10 -0.94
N PHE A 200 -12.99 4.92 -0.39
CA PHE A 200 -11.72 4.27 -0.11
C PHE A 200 -11.80 2.82 -0.62
N ASP A 201 -10.67 2.07 -0.64
CA ASP A 201 -10.62 0.72 -1.18
C ASP A 201 -10.65 0.70 -2.74
N LYS A 202 -11.12 -0.37 -3.42
CA LYS A 202 -10.89 -0.66 -4.83
C LYS A 202 -11.94 -1.58 -5.46
N ARG A 203 -13.19 -1.50 -5.03
CA ARG A 203 -14.23 -2.51 -5.36
C ARG A 203 -15.07 -2.18 -6.59
N PHE A 204 -14.86 -1.02 -7.19
CA PHE A 204 -15.65 -0.56 -8.33
C PHE A 204 -14.75 -0.15 -9.49
N MET A 205 -15.14 -0.49 -10.74
CA MET A 205 -14.30 -0.34 -11.94
C MET A 205 -14.31 1.09 -12.49
N TYR A 206 -13.85 2.06 -11.71
CA TYR A 206 -13.47 3.37 -12.20
C TYR A 206 -11.94 3.46 -12.36
N GLU A 207 -11.47 4.54 -12.96
CA GLU A 207 -10.05 4.75 -13.28
C GLU A 207 -9.15 4.54 -12.06
N GLU A 208 -9.55 5.07 -10.91
CA GLU A 208 -8.80 5.00 -9.65
C GLU A 208 -8.56 3.57 -9.17
N SER A 209 -9.50 2.66 -9.47
CA SER A 209 -9.39 1.24 -9.12
C SER A 209 -8.64 0.41 -10.17
N MET A 210 -8.77 0.78 -11.45
CA MET A 210 -8.20 0.00 -12.56
C MET A 210 -6.77 0.43 -12.91
N ARG A 211 -6.46 1.71 -12.77
CA ARG A 211 -5.15 2.25 -13.12
C ARG A 211 -4.11 1.90 -12.06
N THR A 212 -3.11 1.13 -12.46
CA THR A 212 -1.98 0.76 -11.61
C THR A 212 -0.72 1.53 -12.00
N PRO A 213 0.19 1.82 -11.06
CA PRO A 213 1.51 2.29 -11.43
C PRO A 213 2.26 1.18 -12.17
N LEU A 214 3.03 1.56 -13.21
CA LEU A 214 4.00 0.68 -13.83
C LEU A 214 5.26 1.49 -14.12
N ILE A 215 6.33 1.19 -13.40
CA ILE A 215 7.64 1.83 -13.57
C ILE A 215 8.66 0.72 -13.82
N MET A 216 9.37 0.82 -14.94
CA MET A 216 10.41 -0.14 -15.30
C MET A 216 11.76 0.55 -15.42
N ARG A 217 12.77 0.00 -14.76
CA ARG A 217 14.18 0.31 -14.99
C ARG A 217 14.81 -0.83 -15.78
N LEU A 218 15.11 -0.54 -17.04
CA LEU A 218 15.76 -1.52 -17.91
C LEU A 218 17.23 -1.72 -17.55
N PRO A 219 17.80 -2.90 -17.83
CA PRO A 219 19.23 -3.13 -17.74
C PRO A 219 20.04 -2.16 -18.62
N LYS A 220 21.32 -1.99 -18.31
CA LYS A 220 22.23 -1.17 -19.10
C LYS A 220 22.37 -1.73 -20.53
N GLY A 221 22.28 -0.85 -21.51
CA GLY A 221 22.32 -1.23 -22.93
C GLY A 221 20.98 -1.22 -23.63
N PHE A 222 19.88 -1.17 -22.90
CA PHE A 222 18.57 -0.86 -23.48
C PHE A 222 18.37 0.65 -23.57
N ASP A 223 18.11 1.14 -24.77
CA ASP A 223 18.07 2.60 -25.06
C ASP A 223 16.62 3.14 -25.09
N ARG A 224 15.68 2.51 -24.39
CA ARG A 224 14.29 2.98 -24.31
C ARG A 224 14.08 3.75 -23.00
N ARG A 225 13.70 5.03 -23.12
CA ARG A 225 13.39 5.91 -21.99
C ARG A 225 12.16 6.74 -22.30
N GLY A 226 11.48 7.21 -21.27
CA GLY A 226 10.32 8.09 -21.35
C GLY A 226 9.01 7.41 -20.99
N ASP A 227 7.94 8.15 -21.13
CA ASP A 227 6.60 7.68 -20.83
C ASP A 227 6.07 6.79 -21.94
N ILE A 228 5.34 5.73 -21.56
CA ILE A 228 4.61 4.84 -22.44
C ILE A 228 3.14 5.17 -22.26
N THR A 229 2.45 5.48 -23.36
CA THR A 229 1.04 5.88 -23.38
C THR A 229 0.12 4.77 -23.89
N GLU A 230 0.70 3.69 -24.39
CA GLU A 230 -0.02 2.49 -24.81
C GLU A 230 -0.67 1.80 -23.60
N MET A 231 -1.80 1.15 -23.84
CA MET A 231 -2.48 0.38 -22.81
C MET A 231 -1.67 -0.87 -22.49
N VAL A 232 -1.36 -1.03 -21.20
CA VAL A 232 -0.68 -2.22 -20.64
C VAL A 232 -1.57 -2.84 -19.58
N GLN A 233 -1.63 -4.15 -19.56
CA GLN A 233 -2.39 -4.91 -18.57
C GLN A 233 -1.46 -5.81 -17.73
N ASN A 234 -1.92 -6.22 -16.55
CA ASN A 234 -1.13 -7.11 -15.68
C ASN A 234 -0.81 -8.46 -16.34
N ILE A 235 -1.63 -8.92 -17.28
CA ILE A 235 -1.39 -10.16 -18.05
C ILE A 235 -0.21 -10.06 -19.03
N ASP A 236 0.22 -8.84 -19.38
CA ASP A 236 1.32 -8.60 -20.31
C ASP A 236 2.71 -8.75 -19.66
N TYR A 237 2.76 -8.76 -18.32
CA TYR A 237 4.04 -8.86 -17.60
C TYR A 237 4.74 -10.21 -17.85
N ALA A 238 3.99 -11.31 -17.82
CA ALA A 238 4.58 -12.63 -17.95
C ALA A 238 5.22 -12.86 -19.33
N PRO A 239 4.54 -12.62 -20.48
CA PRO A 239 5.18 -12.73 -21.78
C PRO A 239 6.35 -11.75 -21.96
N THR A 240 6.23 -10.50 -21.50
CA THR A 240 7.32 -9.52 -21.51
C THR A 240 8.57 -10.01 -20.78
N PHE A 241 8.42 -10.60 -19.58
CA PHE A 241 9.55 -11.10 -18.81
C PHE A 241 10.18 -12.34 -19.44
N LEU A 242 9.38 -13.23 -20.03
CA LEU A 242 9.87 -14.39 -20.76
C LEU A 242 10.68 -13.98 -22.00
N GLU A 243 10.17 -13.02 -22.79
CA GLU A 243 10.88 -12.48 -23.95
C GLU A 243 12.23 -11.86 -23.55
N LEU A 244 12.24 -11.00 -22.54
CA LEU A 244 13.46 -10.38 -22.03
C LEU A 244 14.46 -11.39 -21.45
N ALA A 245 13.98 -12.50 -20.93
CA ALA A 245 14.81 -13.60 -20.45
C ALA A 245 15.31 -14.52 -21.58
N GLY A 246 14.85 -14.33 -22.82
CA GLY A 246 15.16 -15.24 -23.93
C GLY A 246 14.50 -16.62 -23.78
N ALA A 247 13.42 -16.72 -22.99
CA ALA A 247 12.67 -17.95 -22.78
C ALA A 247 11.50 -18.05 -23.78
N GLU A 248 11.10 -19.28 -24.07
CA GLU A 248 9.93 -19.53 -24.91
C GLU A 248 8.64 -19.03 -24.21
N ILE A 249 7.83 -18.29 -24.95
CA ILE A 249 6.52 -17.83 -24.47
C ILE A 249 5.51 -18.95 -24.77
N PRO A 250 4.85 -19.56 -23.76
CA PRO A 250 3.83 -20.57 -23.98
C PRO A 250 2.68 -20.06 -24.84
N SER A 251 2.18 -20.89 -25.74
CA SER A 251 1.12 -20.49 -26.69
C SER A 251 -0.25 -20.23 -26.06
N ASP A 252 -0.44 -20.62 -24.81
CA ASP A 252 -1.67 -20.44 -24.04
C ASP A 252 -1.66 -19.19 -23.13
N ILE A 253 -0.58 -18.41 -23.14
CA ILE A 253 -0.53 -17.11 -22.48
C ILE A 253 -1.48 -16.13 -23.18
N GLN A 254 -2.25 -15.35 -22.39
CA GLN A 254 -3.24 -14.40 -22.89
C GLN A 254 -2.70 -12.97 -23.05
N GLY A 255 -1.60 -12.62 -22.43
CA GLY A 255 -0.94 -11.32 -22.57
C GLY A 255 -0.16 -11.20 -23.90
N VAL A 256 0.25 -9.99 -24.24
CA VAL A 256 1.06 -9.65 -25.43
C VAL A 256 2.40 -9.06 -25.04
#